data_6e6647091c7da8d74094f98f53624a15
#
_entry.id   6e6647091c7da8d74094f98f53624a15
#
_cell.length_a   1.000
_cell.length_b   1.000
_cell.length_c   1.000
_cell.angle_alpha   90.00
_cell.angle_beta   90.00
_cell.angle_gamma   90.00
#
_symmetry.space_group_name_H-M   'P 1'
#
loop_
_entity.id
_entity.type
_entity.pdbx_description
1 polymer ?
#
loop_
_entity_poly.entity_id
_entity_poly.type
_entity_poly.pdbx_seq_one_letter_code
_entity_poly.pdbx_strand_id
1 'polypeptide(L)'
;MMQEILSKTTWVEWFGVFFSVIQVLLAQRNNINNYLFGIAGIVLAMYVKFHAKLYAEFALDFYYLIMSVYGWIFWKYGKQQSETPISFSTKNEWLKAVIIVGVAFTLFFVFLTGFTDSDVPFLDSIVTAFAWAGMWLMAKRKIENWIFLNISNFIAVPLLIHKELYLFAGLTAFLFIVAIFGYRNWYRLIKTQQNG
;
A
#
# COMPACT_ATOMS: atom_id res chain seq x y z
N MET A 1 17.62 -18.82 -12.19
CA MET A 1 16.70 -17.71 -11.79
C MET A 1 15.57 -18.17 -10.87
N MET A 2 14.60 -19.03 -11.27
CA MET A 2 13.49 -19.48 -10.38
C MET A 2 13.98 -20.23 -9.13
N GLN A 3 14.91 -21.18 -9.28
CA GLN A 3 15.51 -21.90 -8.15
C GLN A 3 16.33 -21.00 -7.22
N GLU A 4 16.95 -19.98 -7.75
CA GLU A 4 17.74 -19.00 -7.01
C GLU A 4 16.87 -18.05 -6.17
N ILE A 5 15.70 -17.63 -6.71
CA ILE A 5 14.67 -16.90 -5.96
C ILE A 5 14.14 -17.76 -4.81
N LEU A 6 13.82 -19.01 -5.08
CA LEU A 6 13.29 -19.94 -4.08
C LEU A 6 14.29 -20.25 -2.95
N SER A 7 15.59 -20.31 -3.25
CA SER A 7 16.63 -20.62 -2.26
C SER A 7 17.00 -19.43 -1.36
N LYS A 8 16.78 -18.21 -1.84
CA LYS A 8 17.09 -16.96 -1.09
C LYS A 8 15.88 -16.41 -0.33
N THR A 9 14.66 -16.87 -0.61
CA THR A 9 13.42 -16.35 -0.02
C THR A 9 13.03 -17.16 1.20
N THR A 10 12.80 -16.50 2.33
CA THR A 10 12.38 -17.12 3.58
C THR A 10 10.88 -17.46 3.55
N TRP A 11 10.48 -18.46 4.36
CA TRP A 11 9.06 -18.81 4.53
C TRP A 11 8.21 -17.61 4.96
N VAL A 12 8.78 -16.71 5.75
CA VAL A 12 8.07 -15.51 6.23
C VAL A 12 7.77 -14.54 5.08
N GLU A 13 8.68 -14.39 4.12
CA GLU A 13 8.44 -13.57 2.92
C GLU A 13 7.33 -14.17 2.05
N TRP A 14 7.28 -15.50 1.90
CA TRP A 14 6.19 -16.18 1.20
C TRP A 14 4.83 -15.96 1.89
N PHE A 15 4.78 -16.05 3.22
CA PHE A 15 3.56 -15.72 3.97
C PHE A 15 3.20 -14.23 3.81
N GLY A 16 4.16 -13.32 3.82
CA GLY A 16 3.94 -11.90 3.56
C GLY A 16 3.33 -11.65 2.19
N VAL A 17 3.86 -12.27 1.13
CA VAL A 17 3.31 -12.21 -0.23
C VAL A 17 1.89 -12.79 -0.26
N PHE A 18 1.66 -13.95 0.35
CA PHE A 18 0.35 -14.60 0.42
C PHE A 18 -0.70 -13.70 1.08
N PHE A 19 -0.40 -13.11 2.24
CA PHE A 19 -1.30 -12.19 2.92
C PHE A 19 -1.54 -10.91 2.10
N SER A 20 -0.53 -10.38 1.42
CA SER A 20 -0.65 -9.20 0.55
C SER A 20 -1.57 -9.48 -0.65
N VAL A 21 -1.47 -10.65 -1.25
CA VAL A 21 -2.36 -11.08 -2.35
C VAL A 21 -3.81 -11.16 -1.86
N ILE A 22 -4.06 -11.84 -0.73
CA ILE A 22 -5.41 -11.94 -0.16
C ILE A 22 -5.96 -10.54 0.18
N GLN A 23 -5.15 -9.72 0.85
CA GLN A 23 -5.52 -8.36 1.21
C GLN A 23 -6.01 -7.57 0.00
N VAL A 24 -5.23 -7.50 -1.08
CA VAL A 24 -5.58 -6.68 -2.24
C VAL A 24 -6.82 -7.21 -2.98
N LEU A 25 -6.98 -8.54 -3.06
CA LEU A 25 -8.17 -9.16 -3.66
C LEU A 25 -9.43 -8.89 -2.85
N LEU A 26 -9.34 -8.88 -1.51
CA LEU A 26 -10.45 -8.50 -0.65
C LEU A 26 -10.74 -6.99 -0.73
N ALA A 27 -9.71 -6.14 -0.76
CA ALA A 27 -9.86 -4.70 -0.92
C ALA A 27 -10.54 -4.34 -2.25
N GLN A 28 -10.14 -4.99 -3.35
CA GLN A 28 -10.76 -4.84 -4.67
C GLN A 28 -12.28 -5.16 -4.61
N ARG A 29 -12.66 -6.18 -3.85
CA ARG A 29 -14.07 -6.58 -3.64
C ARG A 29 -14.79 -5.75 -2.58
N ASN A 30 -14.18 -4.67 -2.11
CA ASN A 30 -14.72 -3.83 -1.03
C ASN A 30 -15.01 -4.60 0.28
N ASN A 31 -14.25 -5.64 0.55
CA ASN A 31 -14.42 -6.47 1.74
C ASN A 31 -13.51 -5.96 2.87
N ILE A 32 -14.11 -5.63 4.02
CA ILE A 32 -13.40 -5.09 5.19
C ILE A 32 -12.34 -6.04 5.75
N ASN A 33 -12.48 -7.34 5.53
CA ASN A 33 -11.50 -8.32 5.98
C ASN A 33 -10.12 -8.14 5.33
N ASN A 34 -10.00 -7.30 4.27
CA ASN A 34 -8.71 -6.92 3.71
C ASN A 34 -7.75 -6.41 4.79
N TYR A 35 -8.26 -5.66 5.77
CA TYR A 35 -7.45 -5.13 6.86
C TYR A 35 -6.89 -6.20 7.79
N LEU A 36 -7.62 -7.30 8.04
CA LEU A 36 -7.12 -8.39 8.88
C LEU A 36 -5.91 -9.07 8.24
N PHE A 37 -6.00 -9.38 6.94
CA PHE A 37 -4.89 -9.95 6.19
C PHE A 37 -3.74 -8.96 6.02
N GLY A 38 -4.05 -7.67 5.80
CA GLY A 38 -3.05 -6.61 5.75
C GLY A 38 -2.27 -6.49 7.06
N ILE A 39 -2.96 -6.42 8.20
CA ILE A 39 -2.35 -6.34 9.52
C ILE A 39 -1.47 -7.58 9.78
N ALA A 40 -1.96 -8.78 9.47
CA ALA A 40 -1.17 -10.00 9.63
C ALA A 40 0.12 -9.97 8.81
N GLY A 41 0.05 -9.57 7.53
CA GLY A 41 1.23 -9.42 6.67
C GLY A 41 2.22 -8.37 7.18
N ILE A 42 1.72 -7.20 7.61
CA ILE A 42 2.55 -6.11 8.15
C ILE A 42 3.26 -6.55 9.42
N VAL A 43 2.56 -7.22 10.36
CA VAL A 43 3.17 -7.69 11.61
C VAL A 43 4.29 -8.70 11.35
N LEU A 44 4.11 -9.61 10.38
CA LEU A 44 5.16 -10.54 9.97
C LEU A 44 6.36 -9.80 9.36
N ALA A 45 6.12 -8.82 8.48
CA ALA A 45 7.17 -8.01 7.88
C ALA A 45 7.94 -7.22 8.96
N MET A 46 7.24 -6.60 9.90
CA MET A 46 7.84 -5.88 11.04
C MET A 46 8.71 -6.80 11.89
N TYR A 47 8.25 -8.02 12.17
CA TYR A 47 9.04 -9.01 12.91
C TYR A 47 10.38 -9.31 12.23
N VAL A 48 10.35 -9.59 10.91
CA VAL A 48 11.57 -9.86 10.13
C VAL A 48 12.50 -8.65 10.12
N LYS A 49 11.98 -7.47 9.83
CA LYS A 49 12.77 -6.23 9.73
C LYS A 49 13.39 -5.84 11.06
N PHE A 50 12.70 -6.05 12.17
CA PHE A 50 13.23 -5.80 13.51
C PHE A 50 14.44 -6.71 13.80
N HIS A 51 14.35 -8.01 13.51
CA HIS A 51 15.45 -8.95 13.73
C HIS A 51 16.61 -8.74 12.74
N ALA A 52 16.31 -8.27 11.53
CA ALA A 52 17.32 -7.86 10.54
C ALA A 52 17.97 -6.48 10.84
N LYS A 53 17.55 -5.81 11.93
CA LYS A 53 17.99 -4.46 12.31
C LYS A 53 17.69 -3.38 11.26
N LEU A 54 16.68 -3.60 10.43
CA LEU A 54 16.17 -2.67 9.42
C LEU A 54 15.16 -1.70 10.06
N TYR A 55 15.63 -0.89 11.00
CA TYR A 55 14.75 -0.05 11.85
C TYR A 55 13.98 1.02 11.07
N ALA A 56 14.56 1.54 9.99
CA ALA A 56 13.87 2.51 9.14
C ALA A 56 12.67 1.89 8.42
N GLU A 57 12.85 0.71 7.83
CA GLU A 57 11.78 -0.02 7.16
C GLU A 57 10.73 -0.55 8.16
N PHE A 58 11.15 -0.91 9.38
CA PHE A 58 10.25 -1.21 10.48
C PHE A 58 9.34 -0.01 10.80
N ALA A 59 9.90 1.20 10.86
CA ALA A 59 9.13 2.42 11.11
C ALA A 59 8.13 2.73 9.99
N LEU A 60 8.47 2.41 8.73
CA LEU A 60 7.55 2.52 7.59
C LEU A 60 6.36 1.56 7.74
N ASP A 61 6.63 0.31 8.08
CA ASP A 61 5.58 -0.68 8.31
C ASP A 61 4.68 -0.28 9.48
N PHE A 62 5.22 0.42 10.48
CA PHE A 62 4.43 0.95 11.59
C PHE A 62 3.39 1.97 11.12
N TYR A 63 3.72 2.84 10.15
CA TYR A 63 2.72 3.71 9.52
C TYR A 63 1.63 2.89 8.83
N TYR A 64 1.99 1.85 8.06
CA TYR A 64 1.01 1.00 7.40
C TYR A 64 0.11 0.27 8.41
N LEU A 65 0.65 -0.16 9.54
CA LEU A 65 -0.12 -0.76 10.62
C LEU A 65 -1.15 0.23 11.19
N ILE A 66 -0.72 1.44 11.52
CA ILE A 66 -1.62 2.50 12.01
C ILE A 66 -2.73 2.78 10.99
N MET A 67 -2.39 2.92 9.71
CA MET A 67 -3.38 3.19 8.66
C MET A 67 -4.32 2.02 8.42
N SER A 68 -3.86 0.79 8.59
CA SER A 68 -4.70 -0.41 8.48
C SER A 68 -5.71 -0.50 9.63
N VAL A 69 -5.28 -0.26 10.86
CA VAL A 69 -6.17 -0.22 12.04
C VAL A 69 -7.17 0.93 11.92
N TYR A 70 -6.69 2.14 11.55
CA TYR A 70 -7.55 3.29 11.33
C TYR A 70 -8.57 3.03 10.21
N GLY A 71 -8.15 2.47 9.09
CA GLY A 71 -9.02 2.13 7.97
C GLY A 71 -10.07 1.10 8.36
N TRP A 72 -9.69 0.05 9.09
CA TRP A 72 -10.63 -0.96 9.59
C TRP A 72 -11.72 -0.34 10.46
N ILE A 73 -11.34 0.49 11.44
CA ILE A 73 -12.28 1.20 12.32
C ILE A 73 -13.16 2.15 11.50
N PHE A 74 -12.57 2.93 10.59
CA PHE A 74 -13.28 3.91 9.78
C PHE A 74 -14.29 3.27 8.81
N TRP A 75 -13.94 2.13 8.20
CA TRP A 75 -14.87 1.41 7.32
C TRP A 75 -16.06 0.87 8.09
N LYS A 76 -15.84 0.40 9.32
CA LYS A 76 -16.87 -0.23 10.15
C LYS A 76 -17.76 0.79 10.86
N TYR A 77 -17.21 1.91 11.34
CA TYR A 77 -17.90 2.83 12.24
C TYR A 77 -17.84 4.31 11.81
N GLY A 78 -17.27 4.65 10.66
CA GLY A 78 -16.89 6.02 10.32
C GLY A 78 -17.99 7.01 10.00
N LYS A 79 -19.25 6.57 9.83
CA LYS A 79 -20.43 7.47 9.69
C LYS A 79 -21.58 6.96 10.53
N GLN A 80 -21.76 7.56 11.70
CA GLN A 80 -22.93 7.34 12.58
C GLN A 80 -23.24 5.86 12.84
N GLN A 81 -22.22 5.04 13.13
CA GLN A 81 -22.34 3.59 13.38
C GLN A 81 -22.82 2.75 12.17
N SER A 82 -22.82 3.31 10.96
CA SER A 82 -23.06 2.57 9.72
C SER A 82 -21.78 2.41 8.90
N GLU A 83 -21.74 1.43 8.01
CA GLU A 83 -20.62 1.24 7.11
C GLU A 83 -20.37 2.49 6.26
N THR A 84 -19.12 2.97 6.21
CA THR A 84 -18.74 4.11 5.37
C THR A 84 -18.85 3.72 3.89
N PRO A 85 -19.65 4.42 3.07
CA PRO A 85 -19.78 4.09 1.64
C PRO A 85 -18.49 4.45 0.88
N ILE A 86 -18.24 3.74 -0.22
CA ILE A 86 -17.22 4.14 -1.18
C ILE A 86 -17.64 5.48 -1.80
N SER A 87 -16.68 6.40 -1.97
CA SER A 87 -16.96 7.70 -2.56
C SER A 87 -15.78 8.26 -3.32
N PHE A 88 -16.04 9.28 -4.14
CA PHE A 88 -14.97 10.11 -4.70
C PHE A 88 -14.40 11.05 -3.64
N SER A 89 -13.14 11.42 -3.81
CA SER A 89 -12.48 12.41 -2.96
C SER A 89 -13.02 13.81 -3.23
N THR A 90 -13.27 14.56 -2.18
CA THR A 90 -13.57 15.99 -2.25
C THR A 90 -12.32 16.78 -2.62
N LYS A 91 -12.46 18.05 -3.03
CA LYS A 91 -11.32 18.95 -3.31
C LYS A 91 -10.34 19.03 -2.12
N ASN A 92 -10.87 19.08 -0.90
CA ASN A 92 -10.05 19.13 0.30
C ASN A 92 -9.28 17.80 0.56
N GLU A 93 -9.89 16.66 0.23
CA GLU A 93 -9.22 15.36 0.35
C GLU A 93 -8.15 15.19 -0.72
N TRP A 94 -8.39 15.67 -1.95
CA TRP A 94 -7.36 15.77 -2.99
C TRP A 94 -6.18 16.63 -2.55
N LEU A 95 -6.46 17.82 -2.02
CA LEU A 95 -5.40 18.71 -1.50
C LEU A 95 -4.60 18.02 -0.40
N LYS A 96 -5.27 17.35 0.56
CA LYS A 96 -4.59 16.59 1.62
C LYS A 96 -3.74 15.44 1.05
N ALA A 97 -4.23 14.71 0.06
CA ALA A 97 -3.46 13.63 -0.58
C ALA A 97 -2.18 14.19 -1.25
N VAL A 98 -2.29 15.31 -1.97
CA VAL A 98 -1.12 15.97 -2.58
C VAL A 98 -0.14 16.48 -1.52
N ILE A 99 -0.63 17.06 -0.43
CA ILE A 99 0.22 17.48 0.70
C ILE A 99 0.94 16.27 1.31
N ILE A 100 0.24 15.14 1.51
CA ILE A 100 0.85 13.90 2.01
C ILE A 100 1.97 13.45 1.06
N VAL A 101 1.75 13.46 -0.26
CA VAL A 101 2.80 13.12 -1.24
C VAL A 101 4.00 14.05 -1.10
N GLY A 102 3.79 15.37 -1.05
CA GLY A 102 4.87 16.35 -0.94
C GLY A 102 5.68 16.20 0.36
N VAL A 103 4.98 16.08 1.49
CA VAL A 103 5.61 15.93 2.81
C VAL A 103 6.36 14.59 2.91
N ALA A 104 5.72 13.50 2.52
CA ALA A 104 6.35 12.18 2.56
C ALA A 104 7.56 12.11 1.60
N PHE A 105 7.43 12.63 0.39
CA PHE A 105 8.55 12.71 -0.54
C PHE A 105 9.75 13.45 0.06
N THR A 106 9.53 14.66 0.59
CA THR A 106 10.61 15.46 1.19
C THR A 106 11.25 14.73 2.37
N LEU A 107 10.43 14.16 3.26
CA LEU A 107 10.89 13.42 4.43
C LEU A 107 11.76 12.22 4.02
N PHE A 108 11.27 11.40 3.10
CA PHE A 108 12.01 10.21 2.65
C PHE A 108 13.23 10.56 1.82
N PHE A 109 13.16 11.56 0.97
CA PHE A 109 14.29 11.99 0.17
C PHE A 109 15.44 12.49 1.05
N VAL A 110 15.15 13.36 2.02
CA VAL A 110 16.15 13.83 2.98
C VAL A 110 16.70 12.68 3.83
N PHE A 111 15.83 11.78 4.29
CA PHE A 111 16.24 10.63 5.09
C PHE A 111 17.14 9.68 4.29
N LEU A 112 16.73 9.29 3.08
CA LEU A 112 17.48 8.35 2.26
C LEU A 112 18.81 8.90 1.78
N THR A 113 18.86 10.19 1.43
CA THR A 113 20.11 10.84 1.00
C THR A 113 21.08 11.14 2.14
N GLY A 114 20.55 11.43 3.35
CA GLY A 114 21.37 11.84 4.49
C GLY A 114 21.78 10.71 5.43
N PHE A 115 21.02 9.62 5.49
CA PHE A 115 21.17 8.60 6.53
C PHE A 115 21.23 7.16 6.00
N THR A 116 21.18 6.95 4.69
CA THR A 116 21.24 5.61 4.07
C THR A 116 22.13 5.59 2.83
N ASP A 117 22.57 4.39 2.43
CA ASP A 117 23.34 4.16 1.20
C ASP A 117 22.42 3.83 0.01
N SER A 118 21.21 4.42 -0.06
CA SER A 118 20.31 4.19 -1.18
C SER A 118 20.93 4.70 -2.48
N ASP A 119 20.98 3.85 -3.50
CA ASP A 119 21.48 4.18 -4.84
C ASP A 119 20.47 4.97 -5.69
N VAL A 120 19.18 4.91 -5.35
CA VAL A 120 18.08 5.55 -6.08
C VAL A 120 17.09 6.28 -5.14
N PRO A 121 17.55 7.18 -4.26
CA PRO A 121 16.73 7.78 -3.20
C PRO A 121 15.55 8.58 -3.74
N PHE A 122 15.66 9.18 -4.92
CA PHE A 122 14.59 9.92 -5.56
C PHE A 122 13.40 9.02 -5.93
N LEU A 123 13.67 7.87 -6.56
CA LEU A 123 12.63 6.93 -6.97
C LEU A 123 12.01 6.22 -5.76
N ASP A 124 12.80 5.80 -4.80
CA ASP A 124 12.33 5.22 -3.54
C ASP A 124 11.39 6.18 -2.80
N SER A 125 11.75 7.46 -2.76
CA SER A 125 10.93 8.49 -2.10
C SER A 125 9.60 8.74 -2.82
N ILE A 126 9.57 8.76 -4.15
CA ILE A 126 8.34 8.90 -4.94
C ILE A 126 7.42 7.70 -4.70
N VAL A 127 7.94 6.49 -4.81
CA VAL A 127 7.19 5.25 -4.59
C VAL A 127 6.52 5.27 -3.22
N THR A 128 7.28 5.58 -2.18
CA THR A 128 6.79 5.63 -0.80
C THR A 128 5.77 6.76 -0.59
N ALA A 129 6.00 7.93 -1.16
CA ALA A 129 5.10 9.07 -1.03
C ALA A 129 3.72 8.80 -1.63
N PHE A 130 3.66 8.23 -2.83
CA PHE A 130 2.40 7.84 -3.46
C PHE A 130 1.73 6.67 -2.73
N ALA A 131 2.48 5.70 -2.22
CA ALA A 131 1.94 4.62 -1.41
C ALA A 131 1.30 5.14 -0.12
N TRP A 132 1.91 6.09 0.57
CA TRP A 132 1.38 6.70 1.79
C TRP A 132 0.06 7.43 1.53
N ALA A 133 -0.01 8.27 0.50
CA ALA A 133 -1.24 8.95 0.13
C ALA A 133 -2.32 7.96 -0.31
N GLY A 134 -1.96 6.92 -1.06
CA GLY A 134 -2.86 5.86 -1.48
C GLY A 134 -3.44 5.09 -0.29
N MET A 135 -2.63 4.72 0.70
CA MET A 135 -3.08 4.06 1.94
C MET A 135 -4.01 4.96 2.76
N TRP A 136 -3.73 6.26 2.86
CA TRP A 136 -4.62 7.20 3.51
C TRP A 136 -5.98 7.29 2.81
N LEU A 137 -6.01 7.38 1.48
CA LEU A 137 -7.23 7.39 0.68
C LEU A 137 -7.99 6.06 0.80
N MET A 138 -7.29 4.92 0.81
CA MET A 138 -7.88 3.59 1.04
C MET A 138 -8.56 3.54 2.42
N ALA A 139 -7.89 4.00 3.47
CA ALA A 139 -8.44 4.04 4.82
C ALA A 139 -9.69 4.93 4.90
N LYS A 140 -9.76 5.99 4.09
CA LYS A 140 -10.94 6.87 3.93
C LYS A 140 -12.00 6.31 2.97
N ARG A 141 -11.82 5.12 2.42
CA ARG A 141 -12.69 4.45 1.45
C ARG A 141 -12.94 5.29 0.20
N LYS A 142 -11.85 5.99 -0.29
CA LYS A 142 -11.88 6.84 -1.47
C LYS A 142 -11.36 6.08 -2.69
N ILE A 143 -12.08 6.15 -3.82
CA ILE A 143 -11.74 5.39 -5.04
C ILE A 143 -10.37 5.75 -5.61
N GLU A 144 -9.93 6.99 -5.43
CA GLU A 144 -8.64 7.49 -5.92
C GLU A 144 -7.44 6.80 -5.26
N ASN A 145 -7.63 6.05 -4.16
CA ASN A 145 -6.58 5.21 -3.61
C ASN A 145 -5.94 4.31 -4.66
N TRP A 146 -6.76 3.74 -5.55
CA TRP A 146 -6.28 2.86 -6.62
C TRP A 146 -5.37 3.57 -7.62
N ILE A 147 -5.60 4.87 -7.88
CA ILE A 147 -4.75 5.69 -8.75
C ILE A 147 -3.41 5.94 -8.09
N PHE A 148 -3.40 6.40 -6.83
CA PHE A 148 -2.17 6.70 -6.10
C PHE A 148 -1.31 5.46 -5.88
N LEU A 149 -1.92 4.35 -5.45
CA LEU A 149 -1.22 3.07 -5.30
C LEU A 149 -0.69 2.58 -6.65
N ASN A 150 -1.41 2.81 -7.74
CA ASN A 150 -0.98 2.35 -9.05
C ASN A 150 0.19 3.18 -9.62
N ILE A 151 0.24 4.48 -9.35
CA ILE A 151 1.42 5.32 -9.68
C ILE A 151 2.64 4.78 -8.92
N SER A 152 2.48 4.49 -7.61
CA SER A 152 3.54 3.88 -6.81
C SER A 152 3.99 2.54 -7.40
N ASN A 153 3.07 1.62 -7.68
CA ASN A 153 3.37 0.31 -8.23
C ASN A 153 4.07 0.38 -9.59
N PHE A 154 3.63 1.29 -10.48
CA PHE A 154 4.23 1.48 -11.80
C PHE A 154 5.71 1.85 -11.72
N ILE A 155 6.07 2.73 -10.79
CA ILE A 155 7.46 3.15 -10.58
C ILE A 155 8.23 2.07 -9.80
N ALA A 156 7.58 1.38 -8.87
CA ALA A 156 8.21 0.37 -8.03
C ALA A 156 8.63 -0.90 -8.81
N VAL A 157 7.89 -1.31 -9.85
CA VAL A 157 8.24 -2.53 -10.62
C VAL A 157 9.66 -2.45 -11.22
N PRO A 158 10.01 -1.46 -12.05
CA PRO A 158 11.38 -1.35 -12.57
C PRO A 158 12.42 -1.12 -11.48
N LEU A 159 12.07 -0.39 -10.42
CA LEU A 159 12.95 -0.15 -9.27
C LEU A 159 13.30 -1.45 -8.54
N LEU A 160 12.33 -2.32 -8.29
CA LEU A 160 12.54 -3.61 -7.64
C LEU A 160 13.34 -4.58 -8.53
N ILE A 161 13.15 -4.51 -9.85
CA ILE A 161 13.98 -5.27 -10.80
C ILE A 161 15.44 -4.78 -10.74
N HIS A 162 15.66 -3.46 -10.70
CA HIS A 162 17.00 -2.87 -10.56
C HIS A 162 17.69 -3.32 -9.27
N LYS A 163 16.94 -3.43 -8.18
CA LYS A 163 17.41 -3.92 -6.87
C LYS A 163 17.51 -5.47 -6.78
N GLU A 164 17.30 -6.19 -7.86
CA GLU A 164 17.28 -7.66 -7.92
C GLU A 164 16.23 -8.33 -7.00
N LEU A 165 15.22 -7.59 -6.57
CA LEU A 165 14.12 -8.07 -5.73
C LEU A 165 12.97 -8.64 -6.58
N TYR A 166 13.26 -9.66 -7.37
CA TYR A 166 12.34 -10.20 -8.40
C TYR A 166 11.00 -10.72 -7.86
N LEU A 167 10.99 -11.32 -6.65
CA LEU A 167 9.74 -11.79 -6.02
C LEU A 167 8.81 -10.61 -5.73
N PHE A 168 9.35 -9.54 -5.16
CA PHE A 168 8.57 -8.33 -4.85
C PHE A 168 8.20 -7.56 -6.11
N ALA A 169 9.05 -7.56 -7.14
CA ALA A 169 8.70 -6.99 -8.45
C ALA A 169 7.51 -7.71 -9.08
N GLY A 170 7.49 -9.05 -9.03
CA GLY A 170 6.36 -9.86 -9.50
C GLY A 170 5.07 -9.61 -8.71
N LEU A 171 5.16 -9.54 -7.37
CA LEU A 171 4.03 -9.16 -6.52
C LEU A 171 3.51 -7.77 -6.89
N THR A 172 4.40 -6.77 -7.01
CA THR A 172 4.02 -5.38 -7.32
C THR A 172 3.38 -5.26 -8.71
N ALA A 173 3.88 -6.00 -9.70
CA ALA A 173 3.25 -6.07 -11.03
C ALA A 173 1.83 -6.69 -10.94
N PHE A 174 1.64 -7.71 -10.11
CA PHE A 174 0.31 -8.26 -9.84
C PHE A 174 -0.59 -7.22 -9.15
N LEU A 175 -0.09 -6.49 -8.14
CA LEU A 175 -0.82 -5.43 -7.46
C LEU A 175 -1.23 -4.31 -8.43
N PHE A 176 -0.35 -3.93 -9.37
CA PHE A 176 -0.65 -2.97 -10.43
C PHE A 176 -1.87 -3.39 -11.26
N ILE A 177 -1.92 -4.66 -11.68
CA ILE A 177 -3.05 -5.19 -12.45
C ILE A 177 -4.33 -5.20 -11.61
N VAL A 178 -4.26 -5.69 -10.37
CA VAL A 178 -5.42 -5.74 -9.47
C VAL A 178 -5.96 -4.35 -9.15
N ALA A 179 -5.10 -3.33 -9.05
CA ALA A 179 -5.52 -1.95 -8.81
C ALA A 179 -6.41 -1.40 -9.95
N ILE A 180 -6.14 -1.77 -11.20
CA ILE A 180 -7.01 -1.40 -12.34
C ILE A 180 -8.39 -2.01 -12.19
N PHE A 181 -8.47 -3.30 -11.82
CA PHE A 181 -9.75 -3.96 -11.55
C PHE A 181 -10.43 -3.41 -10.29
N GLY A 182 -9.65 -3.07 -9.26
CA GLY A 182 -10.14 -2.44 -8.03
C GLY A 182 -10.83 -1.11 -8.31
N TYR A 183 -10.19 -0.23 -9.08
CA TYR A 183 -10.79 1.03 -9.51
C TYR A 183 -12.11 0.82 -10.26
N ARG A 184 -12.12 -0.10 -11.27
CA ARG A 184 -13.30 -0.40 -12.07
C ARG A 184 -14.44 -0.95 -11.20
N ASN A 185 -14.14 -1.84 -10.28
CA ASN A 185 -15.13 -2.44 -9.39
C ASN A 185 -15.73 -1.40 -8.44
N TRP A 186 -14.88 -0.60 -7.79
CA TRP A 186 -15.35 0.46 -6.89
C TRP A 186 -16.16 1.53 -7.62
N TYR A 187 -15.78 1.87 -8.85
CA TYR A 187 -16.55 2.79 -9.68
C TYR A 187 -17.98 2.27 -9.97
N ARG A 188 -18.11 0.96 -10.28
CA ARG A 188 -19.41 0.32 -10.46
C ARG A 188 -20.25 0.37 -9.17
N LEU A 189 -19.64 0.05 -8.03
CA LEU A 189 -20.32 0.10 -6.73
C LEU A 189 -20.82 1.51 -6.39
N ILE A 190 -20.05 2.56 -6.66
CA ILE A 190 -20.49 3.95 -6.47
C ILE A 190 -21.72 4.25 -7.34
N LYS A 191 -21.70 3.86 -8.62
CA LYS A 191 -22.85 4.07 -9.51
C LYS A 191 -24.11 3.35 -9.05
N THR A 192 -23.97 2.12 -8.55
CA THR A 192 -25.12 1.36 -8.03
C THR A 192 -25.68 2.01 -6.77
N GLN A 193 -24.82 2.55 -5.88
CA GLN A 193 -25.26 3.28 -4.67
C GLN A 193 -25.99 4.60 -4.97
N GLN A 194 -25.78 5.21 -6.14
CA GLN A 194 -26.43 6.46 -6.54
C GLN A 194 -27.79 6.24 -7.22
N ASN A 195 -28.02 5.04 -7.77
CA ASN A 195 -29.20 4.70 -8.55
C ASN A 195 -30.25 3.90 -7.75
N GLY A 196 -29.99 3.52 -6.51
CA GLY A 196 -30.89 2.85 -5.58
C GLY A 196 -31.23 3.72 -4.39
#